data_5579ac8eaa995e84ddf9c4dfa84d2173
#
_entry.id   5579ac8eaa995e84ddf9c4dfa84d2173
#
_cell.length_a   1.000
_cell.length_b   1.000
_cell.length_c   1.000
_cell.angle_alpha   90.00
_cell.angle_beta   90.00
_cell.angle_gamma   90.00
#
_symmetry.space_group_name_H-M   'P 1'
#
loop_
_entity.id
_entity.type
_entity.pdbx_description
1 polymer ?
#
loop_
_entity_poly.entity_id
_entity_poly.type
_entity_poly.pdbx_seq_one_letter_code
_entity_poly.pdbx_strand_id
1 'polypeptide(L)'
;MDGNTKRRLTILHTNDMHGRYRSIPVIKGSATSQTGDTGRTWDEFDREGTAGGFPALATAVRHIRRKQGPDNVLLVDGGDTFSDDLLGNLTRGEAVIRLMNSLGYQLMALGNHDYDFGSERTRELDQIADFPMRAANVIDVNTGQPFLGEPTIVFQAAGIRVGFLTLTYHNTGYTGNPKNYHDLEFKDGIEAVRQYLPDLRRRSDLVVVLSHLGSAVDRVLAREVPEMDIIIGAHSHDRISNEQIGDVTLVQAVSDNSVLGEIVVSLHGTQIAKVESRLHTLWIKEFPEDEEIARQVEVLRAPYQDTLEEVIAIAGEPIGRHYRSESPFDKLVGEIICAETGAEIAFMPGVGYGMTLQPGAITREALYTLIPHPAKLVTMQLTGENILEILEQCAINQAPGDPRMIVGGLVQTAGLRWSVDFAQPSYSRVSAVYVRGEAIRKDKSYLIGTNAGMARGIHRYTTFTKGQDVLIHDIQVNELVEKAFAKMGTVRPPKLGDITLQGKD
;
A
#
# COMPACT_ATOMS: atom_id res chain seq x y z
N MET A 1 26.83 23.68 28.61
CA MET A 1 26.10 23.99 27.37
C MET A 1 24.79 24.62 27.80
N ASP A 2 24.51 25.86 27.35
CA ASP A 2 23.38 26.65 27.84
C ASP A 2 22.04 25.94 27.54
N GLY A 3 21.30 25.58 28.60
CA GLY A 3 20.00 24.91 28.54
C GLY A 3 18.84 25.74 27.95
N ASN A 4 19.15 26.87 27.33
CA ASN A 4 18.18 27.80 26.78
C ASN A 4 18.20 27.90 25.22
N THR A 5 18.98 27.04 24.55
CA THR A 5 19.06 27.07 23.10
C THR A 5 17.83 26.39 22.49
N LYS A 6 16.94 27.17 21.89
CA LYS A 6 15.84 26.63 21.07
C LYS A 6 16.43 25.98 19.83
N ARG A 7 16.13 24.69 19.64
CA ARG A 7 16.53 23.91 18.46
C ARG A 7 15.29 23.43 17.73
N ARG A 8 15.47 23.10 16.46
CA ARG A 8 14.38 22.63 15.62
C ARG A 8 14.87 21.48 14.75
N LEU A 9 14.28 20.31 14.94
CA LEU A 9 14.47 19.15 14.09
C LEU A 9 13.28 19.07 13.12
N THR A 10 13.54 18.74 11.86
CA THR A 10 12.52 18.42 10.88
C THR A 10 12.69 16.98 10.43
N ILE A 11 11.61 16.19 10.46
CA ILE A 11 11.57 14.85 9.85
C ILE A 11 10.61 14.92 8.68
N LEU A 12 11.12 14.67 7.49
CA LEU A 12 10.36 14.50 6.27
C LEU A 12 10.09 13.02 6.06
N HIS A 13 8.88 12.68 5.64
CA HIS A 13 8.55 11.27 5.40
C HIS A 13 7.64 11.09 4.19
N THR A 14 7.87 9.99 3.51
CA THR A 14 7.01 9.40 2.50
C THR A 14 6.61 7.99 2.94
N ASN A 15 5.62 7.41 2.32
CA ASN A 15 5.18 6.04 2.52
C ASN A 15 4.37 5.57 1.31
N ASP A 16 4.32 4.26 1.08
CA ASP A 16 3.46 3.65 0.05
C ASP A 16 3.61 4.35 -1.31
N MET A 17 4.87 4.57 -1.74
CA MET A 17 5.16 5.28 -2.98
C MET A 17 4.73 4.50 -4.23
N HIS A 18 4.75 3.15 -4.15
CA HIS A 18 4.35 2.25 -5.23
C HIS A 18 4.92 2.67 -6.59
N GLY A 19 6.21 3.05 -6.58
CA GLY A 19 6.96 3.39 -7.78
C GLY A 19 6.45 4.59 -8.57
N ARG A 20 5.73 5.53 -7.96
CA ARG A 20 5.22 6.70 -8.68
C ARG A 20 6.34 7.66 -9.05
N TYR A 21 6.79 7.61 -10.31
CA TYR A 21 7.96 8.33 -10.82
C TYR A 21 7.65 9.73 -11.32
N ARG A 22 6.62 9.86 -12.17
CA ARG A 22 6.20 11.14 -12.79
C ARG A 22 5.02 11.75 -12.05
N SER A 23 4.87 13.06 -12.18
CA SER A 23 3.67 13.78 -11.79
C SER A 23 2.46 13.35 -12.63
N ILE A 24 1.28 13.49 -12.08
CA ILE A 24 0.03 12.99 -12.64
C ILE A 24 -1.03 14.08 -12.68
N PRO A 25 -1.88 14.10 -13.70
CA PRO A 25 -3.07 14.91 -13.69
C PRO A 25 -4.06 14.36 -12.65
N VAL A 26 -4.60 15.25 -11.84
CA VAL A 26 -5.58 14.92 -10.80
C VAL A 26 -6.80 15.81 -10.93
N ILE A 27 -7.96 15.27 -10.62
CA ILE A 27 -9.20 16.02 -10.49
C ILE A 27 -9.62 16.09 -9.01
N LYS A 28 -10.43 17.06 -8.66
CA LYS A 28 -10.88 17.24 -7.28
C LYS A 28 -11.57 15.98 -6.74
N GLY A 29 -11.15 15.54 -5.57
CA GLY A 29 -11.65 14.34 -4.92
C GLY A 29 -11.25 13.02 -5.59
N SER A 30 -10.37 13.07 -6.60
CA SER A 30 -10.05 11.93 -7.43
C SER A 30 -8.59 11.93 -7.86
N ALA A 31 -7.80 11.01 -7.38
CA ALA A 31 -6.53 10.73 -8.03
C ALA A 31 -5.97 9.35 -7.75
N THR A 32 -6.20 8.80 -6.58
CA THR A 32 -5.81 7.41 -6.32
C THR A 32 -6.87 6.43 -6.78
N SER A 33 -6.52 5.16 -6.80
CA SER A 33 -7.43 4.06 -7.07
C SER A 33 -8.68 4.09 -6.18
N GLN A 34 -8.55 4.56 -4.94
CA GLN A 34 -9.63 4.58 -3.95
C GLN A 34 -10.62 5.75 -4.15
N THR A 35 -10.45 6.55 -5.18
CA THR A 35 -11.41 7.61 -5.52
C THR A 35 -12.82 7.08 -5.65
N GLY A 36 -13.76 7.69 -4.91
CA GLY A 36 -15.15 7.26 -4.85
C GLY A 36 -15.40 6.07 -3.93
N ASP A 37 -14.39 5.55 -3.26
CA ASP A 37 -14.56 4.52 -2.24
C ASP A 37 -15.34 5.08 -1.05
N THR A 38 -16.51 4.49 -0.77
CA THR A 38 -17.41 4.94 0.31
C THR A 38 -16.82 4.81 1.72
N GLY A 39 -15.78 4.00 1.87
CA GLY A 39 -15.04 3.86 3.12
C GLY A 39 -14.04 4.97 3.41
N ARG A 40 -13.84 5.89 2.46
CA ARG A 40 -12.90 7.01 2.61
C ARG A 40 -13.63 8.21 3.22
N THR A 41 -13.08 8.77 4.30
CA THR A 41 -13.68 9.91 5.04
C THR A 41 -12.99 11.24 4.72
N TRP A 42 -12.04 11.29 3.79
CA TRP A 42 -11.27 12.47 3.44
C TRP A 42 -10.98 12.54 1.93
N ASP A 43 -10.86 13.76 1.41
CA ASP A 43 -10.43 14.00 0.03
C ASP A 43 -8.90 14.06 -0.05
N GLU A 44 -8.30 13.31 -0.97
CA GLU A 44 -6.86 13.35 -1.20
C GLU A 44 -6.43 14.65 -1.86
N PHE A 45 -7.21 15.10 -2.84
CA PHE A 45 -6.95 16.34 -3.57
C PHE A 45 -8.14 17.29 -3.46
N ASP A 46 -7.87 18.51 -3.01
CA ASP A 46 -8.86 19.57 -2.80
C ASP A 46 -9.20 20.36 -4.08
N ARG A 47 -8.41 20.15 -5.16
CA ARG A 47 -8.53 20.86 -6.44
C ARG A 47 -8.05 20.03 -7.62
N GLU A 48 -8.27 20.53 -8.82
CA GLU A 48 -7.69 20.01 -10.06
C GLU A 48 -6.25 20.51 -10.26
N GLY A 49 -5.44 19.72 -10.95
CA GLY A 49 -4.07 20.10 -11.31
C GLY A 49 -3.19 18.91 -11.66
N THR A 50 -1.89 19.13 -11.55
CA THR A 50 -0.88 18.08 -11.67
C THR A 50 -0.13 18.00 -10.35
N ALA A 51 0.07 16.78 -9.82
CA ALA A 51 0.69 16.57 -8.52
C ALA A 51 1.57 15.32 -8.48
N GLY A 52 2.43 15.23 -7.46
CA GLY A 52 3.22 14.05 -7.15
C GLY A 52 4.46 13.86 -8.02
N GLY A 53 5.05 12.68 -7.89
CA GLY A 53 6.24 12.26 -8.60
C GLY A 53 7.55 12.71 -7.95
N PHE A 54 8.63 12.00 -8.27
CA PHE A 54 9.96 12.27 -7.70
C PHE A 54 10.50 13.68 -7.98
N PRO A 55 10.26 14.29 -9.18
CA PRO A 55 10.75 15.64 -9.42
C PRO A 55 10.12 16.72 -8.52
N ALA A 56 8.82 16.62 -8.25
CA ALA A 56 8.14 17.54 -7.33
C ALA A 56 8.55 17.30 -5.88
N LEU A 57 8.68 16.03 -5.48
CA LEU A 57 9.20 15.63 -4.17
C LEU A 57 10.60 16.22 -3.94
N ALA A 58 11.50 16.12 -4.92
CA ALA A 58 12.85 16.68 -4.85
C ALA A 58 12.84 18.18 -4.57
N THR A 59 12.00 18.93 -5.28
CA THR A 59 11.84 20.36 -5.06
C THR A 59 11.37 20.67 -3.65
N ALA A 60 10.36 19.94 -3.14
CA ALA A 60 9.85 20.12 -1.78
C ALA A 60 10.93 19.82 -0.72
N VAL A 61 11.62 18.68 -0.83
CA VAL A 61 12.70 18.27 0.07
C VAL A 61 13.85 19.30 0.06
N ARG A 62 14.33 19.69 -1.13
CA ARG A 62 15.42 20.68 -1.27
C ARG A 62 15.00 22.04 -0.72
N HIS A 63 13.74 22.45 -0.91
CA HIS A 63 13.22 23.70 -0.35
C HIS A 63 13.26 23.69 1.18
N ILE A 64 12.78 22.62 1.82
CA ILE A 64 12.74 22.51 3.27
C ILE A 64 14.16 22.40 3.83
N ARG A 65 15.05 21.59 3.23
CA ARG A 65 16.46 21.50 3.64
C ARG A 65 17.17 22.85 3.59
N ARG A 66 16.97 23.66 2.54
CA ARG A 66 17.53 25.03 2.46
C ARG A 66 17.01 25.95 3.56
N LYS A 67 15.72 25.82 3.91
CA LYS A 67 15.08 26.68 4.91
C LYS A 67 15.48 26.32 6.35
N GLN A 68 15.60 25.02 6.65
CA GLN A 68 15.83 24.52 8.00
C GLN A 68 17.31 24.26 8.30
N GLY A 69 18.18 24.21 7.27
CA GLY A 69 19.54 23.70 7.33
C GLY A 69 19.58 22.18 7.17
N PRO A 70 20.43 21.63 6.29
CA PRO A 70 20.44 20.21 5.96
C PRO A 70 20.68 19.31 7.17
N ASP A 71 21.54 19.72 8.10
CA ASP A 71 21.87 18.95 9.32
C ASP A 71 20.71 18.87 10.33
N ASN A 72 19.63 19.61 10.11
CA ASN A 72 18.44 19.64 10.93
C ASN A 72 17.27 18.88 10.28
N VAL A 73 17.48 18.22 9.13
CA VAL A 73 16.43 17.55 8.37
C VAL A 73 16.78 16.10 8.13
N LEU A 74 15.93 15.20 8.59
CA LEU A 74 15.95 13.78 8.23
C LEU A 74 14.87 13.50 7.18
N LEU A 75 15.16 12.60 6.23
CA LEU A 75 14.20 12.13 5.22
C LEU A 75 14.12 10.61 5.31
N VAL A 76 12.92 10.09 5.58
CA VAL A 76 12.68 8.65 5.79
C VAL A 76 11.47 8.17 4.99
N ASP A 77 11.38 6.86 4.79
CA ASP A 77 10.27 6.24 4.05
C ASP A 77 9.63 5.09 4.82
N GLY A 78 8.30 5.01 4.77
CA GLY A 78 7.49 4.04 5.51
C GLY A 78 7.35 2.66 4.85
N GLY A 79 7.95 2.43 3.67
CA GLY A 79 7.84 1.15 2.95
C GLY A 79 6.72 1.10 1.90
N ASP A 80 6.58 -0.04 1.25
CA ASP A 80 5.80 -0.27 0.02
C ASP A 80 6.25 0.69 -1.09
N THR A 81 7.53 0.61 -1.41
CA THR A 81 8.23 1.65 -2.16
C THR A 81 8.55 1.22 -3.58
N PHE A 82 9.11 0.04 -3.80
CA PHE A 82 9.76 -0.30 -5.06
C PHE A 82 9.01 -1.32 -5.93
N SER A 83 7.76 -1.63 -5.62
CA SER A 83 6.89 -2.46 -6.44
C SER A 83 5.54 -1.76 -6.75
N ASP A 84 4.65 -2.46 -7.42
CA ASP A 84 3.29 -2.05 -7.77
C ASP A 84 3.18 -1.03 -8.91
N ASP A 85 4.22 -0.97 -9.76
CA ASP A 85 4.15 -0.30 -11.05
C ASP A 85 4.93 -1.08 -12.12
N LEU A 86 4.74 -0.72 -13.39
CA LEU A 86 5.38 -1.47 -14.48
C LEU A 86 6.89 -1.25 -14.54
N LEU A 87 7.37 -0.01 -14.33
CA LEU A 87 8.82 0.27 -14.32
C LEU A 87 9.50 -0.39 -13.12
N GLY A 88 8.86 -0.37 -11.94
CA GLY A 88 9.31 -1.11 -10.76
C GLY A 88 9.45 -2.60 -11.03
N ASN A 89 8.45 -3.20 -11.68
CA ASN A 89 8.48 -4.60 -12.08
C ASN A 89 9.60 -4.91 -13.10
N LEU A 90 9.77 -4.07 -14.13
CA LEU A 90 10.81 -4.24 -15.16
C LEU A 90 12.23 -4.08 -14.60
N THR A 91 12.43 -3.21 -13.62
CA THR A 91 13.71 -2.95 -12.97
C THR A 91 13.89 -3.73 -11.66
N ARG A 92 12.87 -4.48 -11.24
CA ARG A 92 12.84 -5.20 -9.97
C ARG A 92 13.24 -4.30 -8.79
N GLY A 93 12.62 -3.11 -8.72
CA GLY A 93 12.79 -2.14 -7.65
C GLY A 93 13.99 -1.21 -7.76
N GLU A 94 14.94 -1.45 -8.67
CA GLU A 94 16.18 -0.67 -8.73
C GLU A 94 15.95 0.80 -9.09
N ALA A 95 14.99 1.09 -9.97
CA ALA A 95 14.75 2.46 -10.45
C ALA A 95 14.38 3.41 -9.31
N VAL A 96 13.49 3.00 -8.41
CA VAL A 96 13.08 3.85 -7.29
C VAL A 96 14.19 4.04 -6.27
N ILE A 97 14.95 2.98 -5.95
CA ILE A 97 16.09 3.08 -5.01
C ILE A 97 17.14 4.08 -5.50
N ARG A 98 17.46 4.08 -6.81
CA ARG A 98 18.38 5.07 -7.38
C ARG A 98 17.88 6.52 -7.24
N LEU A 99 16.59 6.75 -7.41
CA LEU A 99 15.99 8.07 -7.19
C LEU A 99 15.99 8.46 -5.71
N MET A 100 15.73 7.53 -4.81
CA MET A 100 15.81 7.77 -3.36
C MET A 100 17.24 8.12 -2.93
N ASN A 101 18.26 7.44 -3.48
CA ASN A 101 19.67 7.81 -3.26
C ASN A 101 19.94 9.27 -3.68
N SER A 102 19.44 9.67 -4.87
CA SER A 102 19.60 11.04 -5.37
C SER A 102 18.89 12.10 -4.52
N LEU A 103 17.83 11.73 -3.81
CA LEU A 103 17.12 12.61 -2.87
C LEU A 103 17.74 12.61 -1.47
N GLY A 104 18.65 11.67 -1.18
CA GLY A 104 19.34 11.53 0.10
C GLY A 104 18.40 11.07 1.20
N TYR A 105 17.65 10.00 0.95
CA TYR A 105 16.96 9.26 2.01
C TYR A 105 17.97 8.70 3.01
N GLN A 106 17.56 8.54 4.26
CA GLN A 106 18.45 8.12 5.34
C GLN A 106 18.00 6.82 6.01
N LEU A 107 16.73 6.45 5.86
CA LEU A 107 16.16 5.21 6.38
C LEU A 107 14.89 4.87 5.62
N MET A 108 14.65 3.58 5.43
CA MET A 108 13.39 3.04 4.92
C MET A 108 12.95 1.88 5.81
N ALA A 109 11.68 1.86 6.21
CA ALA A 109 11.03 0.64 6.68
C ALA A 109 10.69 -0.24 5.48
N LEU A 110 10.53 -1.54 5.70
CA LEU A 110 10.05 -2.44 4.65
C LEU A 110 8.53 -2.61 4.77
N GLY A 111 7.81 -2.42 3.68
CA GLY A 111 6.40 -2.77 3.56
C GLY A 111 6.21 -4.22 3.11
N ASN A 112 4.96 -4.67 2.95
CA ASN A 112 4.68 -6.04 2.52
C ASN A 112 5.00 -6.27 1.03
N HIS A 113 4.89 -5.25 0.18
CA HIS A 113 5.22 -5.31 -1.24
C HIS A 113 6.73 -5.20 -1.53
N ASP A 114 7.53 -4.77 -0.56
CA ASP A 114 8.99 -4.73 -0.71
C ASP A 114 9.65 -6.12 -0.72
N TYR A 115 8.86 -7.18 -0.55
CA TYR A 115 9.28 -8.59 -0.72
C TYR A 115 8.75 -9.22 -2.02
N ASP A 116 8.04 -8.51 -2.88
CA ASP A 116 7.39 -9.09 -4.07
C ASP A 116 8.38 -9.65 -5.09
N PHE A 117 9.61 -9.13 -5.14
CA PHE A 117 10.68 -9.65 -5.97
C PHE A 117 11.55 -10.74 -5.30
N GLY A 118 11.18 -11.15 -4.07
CA GLY A 118 11.88 -12.12 -3.26
C GLY A 118 12.87 -11.50 -2.27
N SER A 119 13.03 -12.16 -1.11
CA SER A 119 13.92 -11.71 -0.02
C SER A 119 15.37 -11.52 -0.47
N GLU A 120 15.86 -12.34 -1.43
CA GLU A 120 17.19 -12.18 -2.00
C GLU A 120 17.31 -10.84 -2.75
N ARG A 121 16.30 -10.50 -3.57
CA ARG A 121 16.31 -9.22 -4.28
C ARG A 121 16.22 -8.03 -3.31
N THR A 122 15.47 -8.15 -2.22
CA THR A 122 15.42 -7.12 -1.18
C THR A 122 16.80 -6.91 -0.54
N ARG A 123 17.58 -8.00 -0.31
CA ARG A 123 18.98 -7.89 0.15
C ARG A 123 19.88 -7.18 -0.87
N GLU A 124 19.72 -7.48 -2.17
CA GLU A 124 20.47 -6.78 -3.23
C GLU A 124 20.12 -5.28 -3.26
N LEU A 125 18.85 -4.93 -3.11
CA LEU A 125 18.41 -3.53 -3.11
C LEU A 125 18.93 -2.76 -1.89
N ASP A 126 19.01 -3.39 -0.71
CA ASP A 126 19.66 -2.80 0.49
C ASP A 126 21.15 -2.50 0.25
N GLN A 127 21.84 -3.31 -0.60
CA GLN A 127 23.22 -3.03 -0.99
C GLN A 127 23.37 -1.91 -2.04
N ILE A 128 22.34 -1.68 -2.85
CA ILE A 128 22.31 -0.59 -3.85
C ILE A 128 21.91 0.73 -3.19
N ALA A 129 21.10 0.67 -2.12
CA ALA A 129 20.67 1.84 -1.39
C ALA A 129 21.82 2.50 -0.61
N ASP A 130 21.89 3.83 -0.66
CA ASP A 130 22.81 4.63 0.16
C ASP A 130 22.29 4.81 1.61
N PHE A 131 21.21 4.13 1.95
CA PHE A 131 20.53 4.18 3.24
C PHE A 131 20.08 2.77 3.66
N PRO A 132 20.00 2.47 4.97
CA PRO A 132 19.54 1.17 5.44
C PRO A 132 18.03 0.96 5.22
N MET A 133 17.65 -0.25 4.83
CA MET A 133 16.27 -0.75 4.84
C MET A 133 16.12 -1.74 6.00
N ARG A 134 15.17 -1.53 6.91
CA ARG A 134 15.08 -2.31 8.15
C ARG A 134 13.65 -2.72 8.50
N ALA A 135 13.54 -3.82 9.28
CA ALA A 135 12.28 -4.29 9.84
C ALA A 135 12.54 -5.10 11.12
N ALA A 136 12.14 -4.58 12.28
CA ALA A 136 12.40 -5.20 13.59
C ALA A 136 11.64 -6.51 13.81
N ASN A 137 10.51 -6.65 13.16
CA ASN A 137 9.62 -7.81 13.29
C ASN A 137 9.78 -8.83 12.15
N VAL A 138 10.88 -8.77 11.40
CA VAL A 138 11.20 -9.75 10.36
C VAL A 138 12.50 -10.45 10.71
N ILE A 139 12.45 -11.77 10.81
CA ILE A 139 13.57 -12.61 11.20
C ILE A 139 13.98 -13.49 10.01
N ASP A 140 15.27 -13.47 9.68
CA ASP A 140 15.86 -14.45 8.75
C ASP A 140 15.94 -15.81 9.46
N VAL A 141 15.19 -16.80 8.97
CA VAL A 141 15.07 -18.12 9.63
C VAL A 141 16.38 -18.90 9.62
N ASN A 142 17.28 -18.59 8.68
CA ASN A 142 18.57 -19.28 8.55
C ASN A 142 19.56 -18.82 9.63
N THR A 143 19.47 -17.56 10.05
CA THR A 143 20.40 -16.94 11.02
C THR A 143 19.78 -16.72 12.40
N GLY A 144 18.45 -16.67 12.47
CA GLY A 144 17.70 -16.29 13.68
C GLY A 144 17.87 -14.81 14.07
N GLN A 145 18.43 -13.99 13.17
CA GLN A 145 18.67 -12.56 13.39
C GLN A 145 17.66 -11.70 12.64
N PRO A 146 17.47 -10.42 13.01
CA PRO A 146 16.65 -9.49 12.24
C PRO A 146 17.12 -9.40 10.78
N PHE A 147 16.14 -9.40 9.86
CA PHE A 147 16.38 -9.29 8.43
C PHE A 147 17.02 -7.94 8.08
N LEU A 148 18.07 -7.94 7.27
CA LEU A 148 18.90 -6.80 6.88
C LEU A 148 19.68 -6.11 8.05
N GLY A 149 19.77 -6.73 9.22
CA GLY A 149 20.61 -6.28 10.33
C GLY A 149 19.85 -5.56 11.44
N GLU A 150 20.58 -4.77 12.23
CA GLU A 150 20.04 -4.11 13.42
C GLU A 150 18.81 -3.25 13.12
N PRO A 151 17.66 -3.52 13.78
CA PRO A 151 16.39 -2.88 13.46
C PRO A 151 16.23 -1.49 14.08
N THR A 152 17.18 -1.06 14.90
CA THR A 152 17.19 0.25 15.56
C THR A 152 18.38 1.07 15.10
N ILE A 153 18.13 2.31 14.68
CA ILE A 153 19.17 3.22 14.21
C ILE A 153 19.06 4.53 14.96
N VAL A 154 20.21 5.12 15.31
CA VAL A 154 20.25 6.44 15.96
C VAL A 154 20.99 7.42 15.07
N PHE A 155 20.30 8.46 14.62
CA PHE A 155 20.86 9.59 13.88
C PHE A 155 21.17 10.76 14.81
N GLN A 156 22.20 11.52 14.47
CA GLN A 156 22.46 12.83 15.07
C GLN A 156 21.88 13.90 14.15
N ALA A 157 20.89 14.65 14.62
CA ALA A 157 20.30 15.76 13.86
C ALA A 157 19.86 16.88 14.81
N ALA A 158 20.00 18.13 14.41
CA ALA A 158 19.70 19.30 15.25
C ALA A 158 20.36 19.26 16.65
N GLY A 159 21.46 18.51 16.78
CA GLY A 159 22.21 18.34 18.03
C GLY A 159 21.54 17.45 19.07
N ILE A 160 20.63 16.57 18.66
CA ILE A 160 20.02 15.51 19.47
C ILE A 160 20.19 14.14 18.82
N ARG A 161 19.98 13.09 19.60
CA ARG A 161 19.96 11.70 19.17
C ARG A 161 18.53 11.31 18.84
N VAL A 162 18.27 11.05 17.56
CA VAL A 162 16.97 10.60 17.07
C VAL A 162 17.03 9.10 16.81
N GLY A 163 16.35 8.32 17.64
CA GLY A 163 16.27 6.87 17.52
C GLY A 163 15.09 6.45 16.67
N PHE A 164 15.35 5.60 15.69
CA PHE A 164 14.34 4.98 14.86
C PHE A 164 14.24 3.49 15.12
N LEU A 165 13.01 2.99 15.17
CA LEU A 165 12.64 1.57 15.10
C LEU A 165 11.71 1.38 13.92
N THR A 166 11.97 0.40 13.06
CA THR A 166 11.21 0.16 11.84
C THR A 166 10.40 -1.13 11.93
N LEU A 167 9.20 -1.14 11.37
CA LEU A 167 8.28 -2.27 11.39
C LEU A 167 7.72 -2.56 9.99
N THR A 168 7.67 -3.84 9.65
CA THR A 168 6.94 -4.37 8.48
C THR A 168 5.52 -4.82 8.88
N TYR A 169 4.62 -4.92 7.91
CA TYR A 169 3.29 -5.48 8.11
C TYR A 169 3.36 -6.93 8.59
N HIS A 170 2.89 -7.19 9.79
CA HIS A 170 3.03 -8.51 10.43
C HIS A 170 2.20 -9.60 9.74
N ASN A 171 1.18 -9.24 8.95
CA ASN A 171 0.39 -10.16 8.15
C ASN A 171 0.93 -10.39 6.73
N THR A 172 2.15 -9.93 6.40
CA THR A 172 2.79 -10.11 5.07
C THR A 172 2.72 -11.55 4.59
N GLY A 173 2.92 -12.53 5.47
CA GLY A 173 2.81 -13.94 5.14
C GLY A 173 1.45 -14.39 4.59
N TYR A 174 0.39 -13.58 4.76
CA TYR A 174 -0.95 -13.85 4.24
C TYR A 174 -1.30 -13.05 2.98
N THR A 175 -0.45 -12.10 2.55
CA THR A 175 -0.79 -11.16 1.46
C THR A 175 -0.08 -11.43 0.16
N GLY A 176 1.10 -12.04 0.17
CA GLY A 176 1.92 -12.24 -1.00
C GLY A 176 2.15 -13.72 -1.37
N ASN A 177 3.15 -13.95 -2.22
CA ASN A 177 3.57 -15.30 -2.62
C ASN A 177 4.57 -15.86 -1.60
N PRO A 178 4.26 -16.97 -0.88
CA PRO A 178 5.18 -17.54 0.12
C PRO A 178 6.58 -17.90 -0.42
N LYS A 179 6.71 -18.13 -1.72
CA LYS A 179 8.02 -18.39 -2.35
C LYS A 179 8.98 -17.20 -2.26
N ASN A 180 8.45 -15.99 -2.16
CA ASN A 180 9.24 -14.76 -2.15
C ASN A 180 9.91 -14.49 -0.79
N TYR A 181 9.44 -15.14 0.28
CA TYR A 181 9.92 -14.92 1.65
C TYR A 181 9.95 -16.21 2.49
N HIS A 182 10.18 -17.35 1.84
CA HIS A 182 10.24 -18.67 2.51
C HIS A 182 11.34 -18.78 3.58
N ASP A 183 12.33 -17.90 3.52
CA ASP A 183 13.44 -17.76 4.46
C ASP A 183 13.21 -16.68 5.53
N LEU A 184 12.02 -16.08 5.57
CA LEU A 184 11.66 -15.03 6.53
C LEU A 184 10.48 -15.42 7.42
N GLU A 185 10.54 -15.01 8.67
CA GLU A 185 9.44 -15.09 9.64
C GLU A 185 8.96 -13.69 10.00
N PHE A 186 7.65 -13.42 9.79
CA PHE A 186 7.02 -12.15 10.17
C PHE A 186 6.38 -12.29 11.55
N LYS A 187 6.86 -11.49 12.50
CA LYS A 187 6.41 -11.49 13.90
C LYS A 187 5.46 -10.32 14.20
N ASP A 188 4.82 -10.37 15.36
CA ASP A 188 3.99 -9.27 15.84
C ASP A 188 4.83 -8.00 16.02
N GLY A 189 4.38 -6.89 15.37
CA GLY A 189 5.12 -5.63 15.41
C GLY A 189 5.11 -4.96 16.78
N ILE A 190 4.03 -5.10 17.55
CA ILE A 190 3.91 -4.52 18.90
C ILE A 190 4.89 -5.22 19.84
N GLU A 191 5.01 -6.53 19.78
CA GLU A 191 5.98 -7.29 20.56
C GLU A 191 7.42 -6.92 20.16
N ALA A 192 7.70 -6.69 18.88
CA ALA A 192 9.00 -6.22 18.45
C ALA A 192 9.34 -4.83 19.05
N VAL A 193 8.37 -3.90 19.10
CA VAL A 193 8.58 -2.61 19.78
C VAL A 193 8.89 -2.81 21.25
N ARG A 194 8.13 -3.63 21.98
CA ARG A 194 8.39 -3.95 23.39
C ARG A 194 9.81 -4.50 23.64
N GLN A 195 10.30 -5.30 22.69
CA GLN A 195 11.64 -5.89 22.77
C GLN A 195 12.76 -4.86 22.61
N TYR A 196 12.66 -3.97 21.60
CA TYR A 196 13.77 -3.09 21.21
C TYR A 196 13.69 -1.67 21.79
N LEU A 197 12.50 -1.18 22.14
CA LEU A 197 12.27 0.17 22.62
C LEU A 197 13.08 0.52 23.91
N PRO A 198 13.18 -0.35 24.92
CA PRO A 198 13.90 0.02 26.15
C PRO A 198 15.38 0.35 25.92
N ASP A 199 16.05 -0.34 25.01
CA ASP A 199 17.42 -0.03 24.64
C ASP A 199 17.51 1.24 23.80
N LEU A 200 16.65 1.36 22.78
CA LEU A 200 16.60 2.54 21.91
C LEU A 200 16.33 3.82 22.72
N ARG A 201 15.40 3.77 23.70
CA ARG A 201 15.07 4.91 24.57
C ARG A 201 16.28 5.39 25.37
N ARG A 202 17.13 4.48 25.87
CA ARG A 202 18.36 4.85 26.60
C ARG A 202 19.40 5.56 25.73
N ARG A 203 19.40 5.25 24.43
CA ARG A 203 20.36 5.79 23.44
C ARG A 203 19.87 7.05 22.72
N SER A 204 18.60 7.44 22.92
CA SER A 204 17.94 8.48 22.13
C SER A 204 17.29 9.55 22.97
N ASP A 205 17.28 10.76 22.47
CA ASP A 205 16.56 11.91 23.06
C ASP A 205 15.13 11.99 22.50
N LEU A 206 14.91 11.54 21.25
CA LEU A 206 13.63 11.38 20.58
C LEU A 206 13.54 9.96 20.01
N VAL A 207 12.41 9.27 20.18
CA VAL A 207 12.15 7.95 19.61
C VAL A 207 11.02 8.02 18.59
N VAL A 208 11.30 7.57 17.38
CA VAL A 208 10.37 7.48 16.25
C VAL A 208 10.20 6.03 15.85
N VAL A 209 8.97 5.55 15.78
CA VAL A 209 8.63 4.27 15.16
C VAL A 209 8.19 4.53 13.72
N LEU A 210 8.92 3.99 12.76
CA LEU A 210 8.57 4.03 11.35
C LEU A 210 7.82 2.73 11.02
N SER A 211 6.50 2.81 10.94
CA SER A 211 5.61 1.66 11.01
C SER A 211 4.89 1.38 9.71
N HIS A 212 5.04 0.16 9.20
CA HIS A 212 4.22 -0.33 8.09
C HIS A 212 3.10 -1.29 8.57
N LEU A 213 2.56 -1.08 9.80
CA LEU A 213 1.52 -1.96 10.37
C LEU A 213 0.09 -1.57 9.93
N GLY A 214 -0.09 -0.35 9.44
CA GLY A 214 -1.39 0.26 9.16
C GLY A 214 -1.96 1.03 10.36
N SER A 215 -2.69 2.10 10.09
CA SER A 215 -3.14 3.08 11.09
C SER A 215 -3.99 2.49 12.21
N ALA A 216 -4.78 1.44 11.91
CA ALA A 216 -5.59 0.76 12.92
C ALA A 216 -4.72 0.07 13.98
N VAL A 217 -3.63 -0.58 13.55
CA VAL A 217 -2.66 -1.24 14.44
C VAL A 217 -1.77 -0.21 15.12
N ASP A 218 -1.37 0.86 14.42
CA ASP A 218 -0.57 1.96 14.99
C ASP A 218 -1.28 2.65 16.17
N ARG A 219 -2.61 2.78 16.09
CA ARG A 219 -3.42 3.29 17.21
C ARG A 219 -3.42 2.33 18.42
N VAL A 220 -3.39 1.02 18.18
CA VAL A 220 -3.23 0.02 19.25
C VAL A 220 -1.83 0.11 19.83
N LEU A 221 -0.80 0.15 18.98
CA LEU A 221 0.59 0.28 19.37
C LEU A 221 0.82 1.51 20.27
N ALA A 222 0.30 2.69 19.87
CA ALA A 222 0.43 3.92 20.66
C ALA A 222 -0.20 3.84 22.05
N ARG A 223 -1.32 3.09 22.19
CA ARG A 223 -1.99 2.88 23.49
C ARG A 223 -1.26 1.87 24.37
N GLU A 224 -0.75 0.80 23.78
CA GLU A 224 -0.14 -0.32 24.51
C GLU A 224 1.34 -0.07 24.86
N VAL A 225 2.02 0.80 24.11
CA VAL A 225 3.44 1.11 24.28
C VAL A 225 3.65 2.64 24.19
N PRO A 226 3.26 3.41 25.23
CA PRO A 226 3.25 4.88 25.18
C PRO A 226 4.62 5.54 25.30
N GLU A 227 5.71 4.77 25.48
CA GLU A 227 7.05 5.29 25.73
C GLU A 227 7.80 5.74 24.46
N MET A 228 7.17 5.70 23.30
CA MET A 228 7.65 6.32 22.06
C MET A 228 7.07 7.74 21.92
N ASP A 229 7.71 8.57 21.09
CA ASP A 229 7.28 9.97 20.93
C ASP A 229 6.44 10.15 19.64
N ILE A 230 6.84 9.49 18.55
CA ILE A 230 6.21 9.64 17.22
C ILE A 230 6.06 8.28 16.53
N ILE A 231 4.92 8.06 15.92
CA ILE A 231 4.71 6.97 14.94
C ILE A 231 4.52 7.62 13.57
N ILE A 232 5.38 7.26 12.62
CA ILE A 232 5.20 7.55 11.20
C ILE A 232 4.61 6.27 10.58
N GLY A 233 3.31 6.29 10.29
CA GLY A 233 2.55 5.16 9.77
C GLY A 233 2.61 5.03 8.26
N ALA A 234 2.25 3.84 7.76
CA ALA A 234 2.16 3.46 6.35
C ALA A 234 1.10 2.36 6.14
N HIS A 235 1.06 1.68 5.00
CA HIS A 235 0.24 0.54 4.64
C HIS A 235 -1.25 0.84 4.41
N SER A 236 -1.89 1.63 5.25
CA SER A 236 -3.32 1.93 5.14
C SER A 236 -3.66 3.08 4.19
N HIS A 237 -2.65 3.76 3.66
CA HIS A 237 -2.76 4.93 2.76
C HIS A 237 -3.62 6.06 3.33
N ASP A 238 -3.67 6.20 4.65
CA ASP A 238 -4.49 7.19 5.31
C ASP A 238 -3.86 8.59 5.27
N ARG A 239 -4.71 9.61 5.32
CA ARG A 239 -4.30 11.01 5.46
C ARG A 239 -4.35 11.40 6.94
N ILE A 240 -3.25 11.21 7.66
CA ILE A 240 -3.15 11.55 9.07
C ILE A 240 -2.09 12.64 9.23
N SER A 241 -2.56 13.89 9.37
CA SER A 241 -1.64 15.03 9.52
C SER A 241 -1.08 15.16 10.93
N ASN A 242 -1.89 14.87 11.96
CA ASN A 242 -1.49 14.93 13.36
C ASN A 242 -2.60 14.33 14.24
N GLU A 243 -2.44 13.09 14.65
CA GLU A 243 -3.33 12.43 15.59
C GLU A 243 -2.59 12.20 16.91
N GLN A 244 -3.15 12.69 18.04
CA GLN A 244 -2.56 12.49 19.37
C GLN A 244 -3.23 11.30 20.05
N ILE A 245 -2.43 10.35 20.50
CA ILE A 245 -2.87 9.17 21.25
C ILE A 245 -2.06 9.12 22.55
N GLY A 246 -2.62 9.68 23.63
CA GLY A 246 -1.81 9.99 24.81
C GLY A 246 -0.71 10.99 24.46
N ASP A 247 0.54 10.64 24.79
CA ASP A 247 1.72 11.46 24.47
C ASP A 247 2.34 11.13 23.10
N VAL A 248 1.81 10.14 22.37
CA VAL A 248 2.32 9.70 21.08
C VAL A 248 1.66 10.46 19.94
N THR A 249 2.46 10.99 19.02
CA THR A 249 1.97 11.62 17.78
C THR A 249 1.99 10.60 16.65
N LEU A 250 0.82 10.33 16.03
CA LEU A 250 0.67 9.51 14.83
C LEU A 250 0.49 10.38 13.60
N VAL A 251 1.26 10.09 12.53
CA VAL A 251 1.16 10.75 11.22
C VAL A 251 1.23 9.71 10.11
N GLN A 252 0.63 10.01 8.94
CA GLN A 252 0.76 9.20 7.71
C GLN A 252 0.53 10.07 6.47
N ALA A 253 1.32 9.89 5.41
CA ALA A 253 1.38 10.77 4.24
C ALA A 253 0.70 10.17 2.99
N VAL A 254 -0.50 9.59 3.16
CA VAL A 254 -1.29 9.04 2.04
C VAL A 254 -0.52 7.92 1.29
N SER A 255 -0.32 8.05 -0.03
CA SER A 255 0.37 7.07 -0.88
C SER A 255 0.78 7.70 -2.23
N ASP A 256 1.29 6.85 -3.13
CA ASP A 256 1.52 7.16 -4.55
C ASP A 256 2.42 8.38 -4.79
N ASN A 257 3.36 8.64 -3.89
CA ASN A 257 4.30 9.76 -3.97
C ASN A 257 3.62 11.11 -4.28
N SER A 258 2.39 11.28 -3.75
CA SER A 258 1.54 12.46 -3.97
C SER A 258 1.64 13.49 -2.85
N VAL A 259 2.10 13.06 -1.67
CA VAL A 259 2.17 13.86 -0.45
C VAL A 259 3.50 13.66 0.26
N LEU A 260 4.09 14.74 0.74
CA LEU A 260 5.24 14.76 1.64
C LEU A 260 4.78 15.12 3.05
N GLY A 261 5.08 14.29 4.04
CA GLY A 261 4.90 14.62 5.44
C GLY A 261 6.07 15.45 6.00
N GLU A 262 5.78 16.46 6.79
CA GLU A 262 6.76 17.27 7.51
C GLU A 262 6.40 17.27 9.00
N ILE A 263 7.28 16.73 9.84
CA ILE A 263 7.18 16.78 11.30
C ILE A 263 8.25 17.75 11.80
N VAL A 264 7.85 18.71 12.61
CA VAL A 264 8.75 19.69 13.20
C VAL A 264 8.75 19.51 14.72
N VAL A 265 9.88 19.09 15.26
CA VAL A 265 10.11 18.94 16.69
C VAL A 265 10.84 20.15 17.20
N SER A 266 10.21 20.92 18.08
CA SER A 266 10.83 22.04 18.80
C SER A 266 11.41 21.55 20.12
N LEU A 267 12.64 21.92 20.41
CA LEU A 267 13.41 21.42 21.54
C LEU A 267 13.89 22.57 22.44
N HIS A 268 13.88 22.34 23.74
CA HIS A 268 14.64 23.13 24.72
C HIS A 268 15.76 22.26 25.34
N GLY A 269 16.99 22.52 24.90
CA GLY A 269 18.09 21.58 25.17
C GLY A 269 17.84 20.24 24.44
N THR A 270 17.67 19.15 25.19
CA THR A 270 17.28 17.82 24.67
C THR A 270 15.82 17.47 24.93
N GLN A 271 15.05 18.36 25.58
CA GLN A 271 13.66 18.10 25.90
C GLN A 271 12.75 18.53 24.76
N ILE A 272 11.81 17.65 24.40
CA ILE A 272 10.74 17.94 23.42
C ILE A 272 9.80 18.96 24.05
N ALA A 273 9.69 20.14 23.42
CA ALA A 273 8.77 21.19 23.83
C ALA A 273 7.45 21.15 23.02
N LYS A 274 7.52 20.76 21.74
CA LYS A 274 6.37 20.68 20.84
C LYS A 274 6.67 19.79 19.66
N VAL A 275 5.69 19.01 19.22
CA VAL A 275 5.64 18.30 17.94
C VAL A 275 4.54 18.92 17.10
N GLU A 276 4.86 19.36 15.90
CA GLU A 276 3.92 19.86 14.89
C GLU A 276 4.13 19.08 13.62
N SER A 277 3.05 18.75 12.92
CA SER A 277 3.17 18.08 11.64
C SER A 277 2.17 18.65 10.64
N ARG A 278 2.50 18.48 9.36
CA ARG A 278 1.66 18.85 8.23
C ARG A 278 1.95 17.96 7.04
N LEU A 279 0.98 17.88 6.16
CA LEU A 279 1.06 17.16 4.90
C LEU A 279 1.09 18.17 3.74
N HIS A 280 2.11 18.06 2.90
CA HIS A 280 2.27 18.85 1.69
C HIS A 280 1.84 18.03 0.49
N THR A 281 0.68 18.31 -0.08
CA THR A 281 0.33 17.77 -1.40
C THR A 281 1.28 18.36 -2.42
N LEU A 282 1.94 17.52 -3.20
CA LEU A 282 3.03 17.89 -4.10
C LEU A 282 2.48 18.50 -5.42
N TRP A 283 1.74 19.59 -5.31
CA TRP A 283 1.24 20.34 -6.47
C TRP A 283 2.39 20.93 -7.29
N ILE A 284 2.42 20.69 -8.61
CA ILE A 284 3.48 21.20 -9.49
C ILE A 284 3.54 22.73 -9.50
N LYS A 285 2.42 23.43 -9.29
CA LYS A 285 2.39 24.89 -9.15
C LYS A 285 3.13 25.40 -7.92
N GLU A 286 3.19 24.61 -6.85
CA GLU A 286 3.85 24.95 -5.58
C GLU A 286 5.24 24.35 -5.47
N PHE A 287 5.40 23.15 -6.03
CA PHE A 287 6.66 22.40 -6.10
C PHE A 287 6.95 22.06 -7.57
N PRO A 288 7.48 23.00 -8.38
CA PRO A 288 7.84 22.73 -9.76
C PRO A 288 8.80 21.55 -9.87
N GLU A 289 8.72 20.82 -10.97
CA GLU A 289 9.56 19.65 -11.20
C GLU A 289 11.04 20.03 -11.20
N ASP A 290 11.83 19.33 -10.40
CA ASP A 290 13.29 19.46 -10.38
C ASP A 290 13.87 18.86 -11.67
N GLU A 291 14.57 19.67 -12.47
CA GLU A 291 15.07 19.28 -13.80
C GLU A 291 16.08 18.13 -13.77
N GLU A 292 16.88 18.03 -12.70
CA GLU A 292 17.87 16.97 -12.54
C GLU A 292 17.18 15.63 -12.29
N ILE A 293 16.24 15.59 -11.34
CA ILE A 293 15.51 14.38 -11.01
C ILE A 293 14.56 13.99 -12.15
N ALA A 294 13.92 14.96 -12.83
CA ALA A 294 13.12 14.67 -14.02
C ALA A 294 13.94 13.97 -15.10
N ARG A 295 15.16 14.44 -15.37
CA ARG A 295 16.08 13.81 -16.32
C ARG A 295 16.50 12.42 -15.88
N GLN A 296 16.75 12.19 -14.58
CA GLN A 296 17.06 10.85 -14.06
C GLN A 296 15.87 9.89 -14.25
N VAL A 297 14.64 10.33 -14.00
CA VAL A 297 13.41 9.55 -14.27
C VAL A 297 13.37 9.14 -15.75
N GLU A 298 13.59 10.08 -16.68
CA GLU A 298 13.56 9.79 -18.12
C GLU A 298 14.69 8.80 -18.52
N VAL A 299 15.88 8.93 -17.96
CA VAL A 299 16.99 7.98 -18.22
C VAL A 299 16.62 6.56 -17.75
N LEU A 300 15.98 6.43 -16.59
CA LEU A 300 15.54 5.12 -16.08
C LEU A 300 14.40 4.51 -16.92
N ARG A 301 13.55 5.34 -17.49
CA ARG A 301 12.41 4.95 -18.34
C ARG A 301 12.81 4.62 -19.77
N ALA A 302 13.85 5.28 -20.30
CA ALA A 302 14.22 5.22 -21.71
C ALA A 302 14.38 3.78 -22.27
N PRO A 303 14.99 2.81 -21.56
CA PRO A 303 15.09 1.42 -22.06
C PRO A 303 13.73 0.72 -22.24
N TYR A 304 12.69 1.21 -21.60
CA TYR A 304 11.36 0.58 -21.51
C TYR A 304 10.26 1.47 -22.11
N GLN A 305 10.59 2.62 -22.70
CA GLN A 305 9.64 3.65 -23.11
C GLN A 305 8.55 3.10 -24.02
N ASP A 306 8.90 2.34 -25.05
CA ASP A 306 7.94 1.75 -25.99
C ASP A 306 6.94 0.82 -25.27
N THR A 307 7.40 0.10 -24.25
CA THR A 307 6.54 -0.78 -23.43
C THR A 307 5.63 0.02 -22.50
N LEU A 308 6.18 1.03 -21.84
CA LEU A 308 5.45 1.83 -20.85
C LEU A 308 4.35 2.68 -21.51
N GLU A 309 4.67 3.31 -22.65
CA GLU A 309 3.82 4.31 -23.31
C GLU A 309 2.90 3.71 -24.39
N GLU A 310 2.97 2.39 -24.64
CA GLU A 310 2.07 1.74 -25.58
C GLU A 310 0.62 1.92 -25.16
N VAL A 311 -0.19 2.51 -26.05
CA VAL A 311 -1.62 2.73 -25.82
C VAL A 311 -2.37 1.43 -26.08
N ILE A 312 -2.95 0.86 -25.04
CA ILE A 312 -3.69 -0.40 -25.08
C ILE A 312 -5.15 -0.18 -25.46
N ALA A 313 -5.77 0.87 -24.93
CA ALA A 313 -7.18 1.17 -25.13
C ALA A 313 -7.47 2.65 -24.80
N ILE A 314 -8.74 3.04 -24.88
CA ILE A 314 -9.24 4.35 -24.47
C ILE A 314 -10.21 4.16 -23.31
N ALA A 315 -10.02 4.87 -22.21
CA ALA A 315 -11.03 4.99 -21.17
C ALA A 315 -12.11 5.98 -21.59
N GLY A 316 -13.36 5.53 -21.67
CA GLY A 316 -14.49 6.41 -21.99
C GLY A 316 -14.98 7.23 -20.80
N GLU A 317 -14.71 6.78 -19.60
CA GLU A 317 -15.10 7.35 -18.31
C GLU A 317 -14.01 7.01 -17.27
N PRO A 318 -13.94 7.69 -16.10
CA PRO A 318 -13.02 7.34 -15.04
C PRO A 318 -13.26 5.90 -14.53
N ILE A 319 -12.18 5.11 -14.36
CA ILE A 319 -12.26 3.74 -13.85
C ILE A 319 -11.34 3.66 -12.63
N GLY A 320 -11.94 3.71 -11.43
CA GLY A 320 -11.23 3.61 -10.16
C GLY A 320 -11.17 2.18 -9.63
N ARG A 321 -10.32 1.97 -8.63
CA ARG A 321 -10.19 0.72 -7.90
C ARG A 321 -10.48 0.96 -6.42
N HIS A 322 -11.60 0.44 -5.92
CA HIS A 322 -12.03 0.66 -4.54
C HIS A 322 -11.52 -0.45 -3.61
N TYR A 323 -11.17 -0.06 -2.39
CA TYR A 323 -10.65 -0.97 -1.38
C TYR A 323 -11.73 -1.44 -0.39
N ARG A 324 -12.65 -0.53 -0.01
CA ARG A 324 -13.65 -0.76 1.05
C ARG A 324 -15.08 -0.88 0.54
N SER A 325 -15.29 -0.68 -0.75
CA SER A 325 -16.59 -0.77 -1.42
C SER A 325 -16.48 -1.53 -2.74
N GLU A 326 -17.59 -1.70 -3.47
CA GLU A 326 -17.59 -2.34 -4.78
C GLU A 326 -16.70 -1.54 -5.74
N SER A 327 -15.73 -2.23 -6.36
CA SER A 327 -14.70 -1.65 -7.21
C SER A 327 -15.09 -1.71 -8.68
N PRO A 328 -15.13 -0.56 -9.40
CA PRO A 328 -15.39 -0.56 -10.85
C PRO A 328 -14.36 -1.38 -11.62
N PHE A 329 -13.07 -1.22 -11.31
CA PHE A 329 -12.00 -1.92 -12.00
C PHE A 329 -12.03 -3.43 -11.74
N ASP A 330 -12.11 -3.86 -10.48
CA ASP A 330 -12.09 -5.29 -10.16
C ASP A 330 -13.35 -6.01 -10.63
N LYS A 331 -14.51 -5.34 -10.64
CA LYS A 331 -15.73 -5.88 -11.24
C LYS A 331 -15.56 -6.09 -12.74
N LEU A 332 -14.97 -5.13 -13.46
CA LEU A 332 -14.65 -5.26 -14.88
C LEU A 332 -13.68 -6.43 -15.13
N VAL A 333 -12.63 -6.57 -14.32
CA VAL A 333 -11.71 -7.72 -14.38
C VAL A 333 -12.47 -9.03 -14.17
N GLY A 334 -13.37 -9.10 -13.20
CA GLY A 334 -14.20 -10.26 -12.93
C GLY A 334 -15.14 -10.61 -14.12
N GLU A 335 -15.75 -9.60 -14.75
CA GLU A 335 -16.57 -9.80 -15.94
C GLU A 335 -15.74 -10.35 -17.12
N ILE A 336 -14.51 -9.86 -17.30
CA ILE A 336 -13.56 -10.36 -18.30
C ILE A 336 -13.21 -11.84 -18.00
N ILE A 337 -12.91 -12.18 -16.75
CA ILE A 337 -12.63 -13.56 -16.34
C ILE A 337 -13.82 -14.46 -16.65
N CYS A 338 -15.05 -14.05 -16.27
CA CYS A 338 -16.26 -14.83 -16.57
C CYS A 338 -16.47 -15.04 -18.07
N ALA A 339 -16.25 -14.00 -18.88
CA ALA A 339 -16.41 -14.06 -20.33
C ALA A 339 -15.39 -14.99 -20.99
N GLU A 340 -14.14 -14.98 -20.53
CA GLU A 340 -13.06 -15.81 -21.09
C GLU A 340 -13.19 -17.28 -20.70
N THR A 341 -13.57 -17.55 -19.44
CA THR A 341 -13.55 -18.92 -18.89
C THR A 341 -14.91 -19.62 -18.87
N GLY A 342 -16.00 -18.90 -19.11
CA GLY A 342 -17.37 -19.40 -18.90
C GLY A 342 -17.76 -19.50 -17.40
N ALA A 343 -16.94 -19.01 -16.47
CA ALA A 343 -17.25 -19.02 -15.06
C ALA A 343 -18.57 -18.29 -14.74
N GLU A 344 -19.34 -18.84 -13.79
CA GLU A 344 -20.59 -18.22 -13.32
C GLU A 344 -20.30 -17.03 -12.39
N ILE A 345 -19.18 -17.10 -11.66
CA ILE A 345 -18.74 -16.10 -10.67
C ILE A 345 -17.25 -15.88 -10.83
N ALA A 346 -16.81 -14.65 -10.70
CA ALA A 346 -15.39 -14.34 -10.52
C ALA A 346 -15.14 -13.66 -9.17
N PHE A 347 -13.98 -13.96 -8.56
CA PHE A 347 -13.49 -13.35 -7.34
C PHE A 347 -12.14 -12.67 -7.58
N MET A 348 -12.01 -11.44 -7.09
CA MET A 348 -10.75 -10.71 -7.03
C MET A 348 -10.47 -10.26 -5.59
N PRO A 349 -9.20 -10.21 -5.15
CA PRO A 349 -8.88 -9.66 -3.84
C PRO A 349 -9.23 -8.18 -3.81
N GLY A 350 -9.72 -7.70 -2.67
CA GLY A 350 -9.82 -6.26 -2.43
C GLY A 350 -8.43 -5.71 -2.15
N VAL A 351 -7.91 -4.90 -3.05
CA VAL A 351 -6.62 -4.22 -2.93
C VAL A 351 -6.78 -2.76 -3.34
N GLY A 352 -6.04 -1.86 -2.72
CA GLY A 352 -6.25 -0.41 -2.84
C GLY A 352 -5.01 0.35 -3.28
N TYR A 353 -4.35 -0.09 -4.33
CA TYR A 353 -3.21 0.61 -4.94
C TYR A 353 -3.49 1.03 -6.39
N GLY A 354 -2.60 1.85 -6.93
CA GLY A 354 -2.67 2.35 -8.29
C GLY A 354 -3.48 3.63 -8.42
N MET A 355 -3.80 4.00 -9.63
CA MET A 355 -4.49 5.23 -9.95
C MET A 355 -5.78 4.99 -10.72
N THR A 356 -6.76 5.86 -10.51
CA THR A 356 -7.94 5.92 -11.37
C THR A 356 -7.51 6.18 -12.82
N LEU A 357 -7.90 5.29 -13.75
CA LEU A 357 -7.76 5.54 -15.17
C LEU A 357 -8.67 6.71 -15.55
N GLN A 358 -8.06 7.79 -16.02
CA GLN A 358 -8.79 8.97 -16.46
C GLN A 358 -9.31 8.80 -17.90
N PRO A 359 -10.36 9.51 -18.30
CA PRO A 359 -10.81 9.50 -19.69
C PRO A 359 -9.67 9.85 -20.65
N GLY A 360 -9.50 9.05 -21.69
CA GLY A 360 -8.41 9.18 -22.67
C GLY A 360 -7.61 7.90 -22.85
N ALA A 361 -6.37 8.04 -23.33
CA ALA A 361 -5.50 6.88 -23.61
C ALA A 361 -5.16 6.11 -22.32
N ILE A 362 -5.35 4.80 -22.36
CA ILE A 362 -4.86 3.87 -21.36
C ILE A 362 -3.54 3.30 -21.87
N THR A 363 -2.43 3.73 -21.31
CA THR A 363 -1.13 3.13 -21.59
C THR A 363 -0.96 1.82 -20.84
N ARG A 364 -0.02 0.97 -21.30
CA ARG A 364 0.33 -0.25 -20.54
C ARG A 364 0.77 0.09 -19.12
N GLU A 365 1.62 1.10 -18.96
CA GLU A 365 2.02 1.57 -17.62
C GLU A 365 0.81 1.90 -16.75
N ALA A 366 -0.15 2.70 -17.25
CA ALA A 366 -1.34 3.08 -16.49
C ALA A 366 -2.20 1.86 -16.10
N LEU A 367 -2.38 0.88 -17.00
CA LEU A 367 -3.09 -0.35 -16.68
C LEU A 367 -2.39 -1.16 -15.59
N TYR A 368 -1.07 -1.30 -15.70
CA TYR A 368 -0.30 -2.13 -14.75
C TYR A 368 -0.12 -1.48 -13.38
N THR A 369 -0.40 -0.19 -13.20
CA THR A 369 -0.50 0.40 -11.84
C THR A 369 -1.73 -0.11 -11.09
N LEU A 370 -2.81 -0.49 -11.81
CA LEU A 370 -4.00 -1.06 -11.17
C LEU A 370 -3.92 -2.57 -10.99
N ILE A 371 -3.14 -3.28 -11.81
CA ILE A 371 -3.01 -4.74 -11.75
C ILE A 371 -1.53 -5.17 -11.97
N PRO A 372 -0.61 -4.76 -11.08
CA PRO A 372 0.82 -4.94 -11.27
C PRO A 372 1.28 -6.40 -11.11
N HIS A 373 0.59 -7.19 -10.28
CA HIS A 373 1.07 -8.50 -9.87
C HIS A 373 0.79 -9.58 -10.92
N PRO A 374 1.83 -10.28 -11.39
CA PRO A 374 1.67 -11.39 -12.31
C PRO A 374 1.10 -12.62 -11.57
N ALA A 375 -0.20 -12.84 -11.70
CA ALA A 375 -0.87 -14.00 -11.11
C ALA A 375 -1.61 -14.79 -12.18
N LYS A 376 -1.34 -16.11 -12.29
CA LYS A 376 -2.05 -17.00 -13.23
C LYS A 376 -3.54 -16.98 -12.98
N LEU A 377 -4.33 -17.00 -14.06
CA LEU A 377 -5.76 -17.22 -14.00
C LEU A 377 -6.04 -18.66 -13.55
N VAL A 378 -7.00 -18.82 -12.65
CA VAL A 378 -7.43 -20.13 -12.12
C VAL A 378 -8.94 -20.24 -12.21
N THR A 379 -9.43 -21.39 -12.64
CA THR A 379 -10.84 -21.78 -12.50
C THR A 379 -10.98 -23.01 -11.62
N MET A 380 -12.07 -23.11 -10.89
CA MET A 380 -12.37 -24.25 -10.01
C MET A 380 -13.87 -24.36 -9.74
N GLN A 381 -14.29 -25.52 -9.25
CA GLN A 381 -15.66 -25.72 -8.76
C GLN A 381 -15.71 -25.47 -7.24
N LEU A 382 -16.66 -24.64 -6.81
CA LEU A 382 -16.97 -24.43 -5.39
C LEU A 382 -18.46 -24.61 -5.17
N THR A 383 -18.84 -25.24 -4.03
CA THR A 383 -20.23 -25.31 -3.62
C THR A 383 -20.75 -23.93 -3.18
N GLY A 384 -22.08 -23.74 -3.23
CA GLY A 384 -22.66 -22.49 -2.72
C GLY A 384 -22.37 -22.28 -1.23
N GLU A 385 -22.21 -23.36 -0.45
CA GLU A 385 -21.78 -23.26 0.95
C GLU A 385 -20.35 -22.70 1.06
N ASN A 386 -19.40 -23.15 0.22
CA ASN A 386 -18.05 -22.58 0.18
C ASN A 386 -18.07 -21.11 -0.21
N ILE A 387 -18.91 -20.72 -1.17
CA ILE A 387 -19.04 -19.31 -1.60
C ILE A 387 -19.53 -18.45 -0.42
N LEU A 388 -20.54 -18.89 0.32
CA LEU A 388 -21.02 -18.19 1.51
C LEU A 388 -19.94 -18.08 2.58
N GLU A 389 -19.14 -19.12 2.79
CA GLU A 389 -18.02 -19.12 3.73
C GLU A 389 -16.93 -18.10 3.30
N ILE A 390 -16.60 -18.01 2.00
CA ILE A 390 -15.66 -17.01 1.47
C ILE A 390 -16.16 -15.58 1.75
N LEU A 391 -17.44 -15.31 1.53
CA LEU A 391 -18.01 -13.99 1.79
C LEU A 391 -18.00 -13.66 3.31
N GLU A 392 -18.22 -14.62 4.18
CA GLU A 392 -18.08 -14.43 5.63
C GLU A 392 -16.62 -14.23 6.04
N GLN A 393 -15.65 -14.94 5.42
CA GLN A 393 -14.22 -14.68 5.61
C GLN A 393 -13.87 -13.23 5.23
N CYS A 394 -14.45 -12.70 4.14
CA CYS A 394 -14.31 -11.30 3.77
C CYS A 394 -14.83 -10.36 4.87
N ALA A 395 -16.03 -10.61 5.37
CA ALA A 395 -16.63 -9.78 6.42
C ALA A 395 -15.81 -9.82 7.72
N ILE A 396 -15.21 -10.96 8.06
CA ILE A 396 -14.32 -11.10 9.22
C ILE A 396 -13.01 -10.36 8.99
N ASN A 397 -12.39 -10.47 7.81
CA ASN A 397 -11.15 -9.81 7.47
C ASN A 397 -11.27 -8.28 7.53
N GLN A 398 -12.45 -7.74 7.13
CA GLN A 398 -12.71 -6.30 7.11
C GLN A 398 -13.04 -5.70 8.49
N ALA A 399 -13.65 -6.48 9.37
CA ALA A 399 -14.05 -6.05 10.69
C ALA A 399 -13.82 -7.18 11.72
N PRO A 400 -12.56 -7.54 11.98
CA PRO A 400 -12.22 -8.49 13.03
C PRO A 400 -12.41 -7.83 14.41
N GLY A 401 -12.52 -8.64 15.44
CA GLY A 401 -12.56 -8.14 16.83
C GLY A 401 -11.24 -7.51 17.29
N ASP A 402 -10.12 -7.93 16.69
CA ASP A 402 -8.79 -7.39 16.93
C ASP A 402 -8.26 -6.70 15.66
N PRO A 403 -7.94 -5.39 15.67
CA PRO A 403 -7.41 -4.68 14.51
C PRO A 403 -6.15 -5.30 13.90
N ARG A 404 -5.33 -6.02 14.69
CA ARG A 404 -4.15 -6.75 14.21
C ARG A 404 -4.49 -7.86 13.21
N MET A 405 -5.75 -8.27 13.16
CA MET A 405 -6.24 -9.33 12.29
C MET A 405 -6.82 -8.81 10.96
N ILE A 406 -6.85 -7.51 10.73
CA ILE A 406 -7.29 -6.93 9.44
C ILE A 406 -6.33 -7.41 8.33
N VAL A 407 -6.88 -7.94 7.24
CA VAL A 407 -6.11 -8.39 6.06
C VAL A 407 -6.88 -8.10 4.79
N GLY A 408 -6.28 -7.31 3.90
CA GLY A 408 -6.86 -6.98 2.60
C GLY A 408 -8.12 -6.11 2.69
N GLY A 409 -8.69 -5.78 1.53
CA GLY A 409 -9.92 -5.04 1.37
C GLY A 409 -11.15 -5.93 1.18
N LEU A 410 -12.24 -5.31 0.74
CA LEU A 410 -13.48 -6.01 0.41
C LEU A 410 -13.24 -6.94 -0.80
N VAL A 411 -13.55 -8.24 -0.67
CA VAL A 411 -13.49 -9.15 -1.82
C VAL A 411 -14.40 -8.64 -2.93
N GLN A 412 -13.88 -8.57 -4.14
CA GLN A 412 -14.61 -8.10 -5.30
C GLN A 412 -15.18 -9.26 -6.09
N THR A 413 -16.38 -9.09 -6.62
CA THR A 413 -17.11 -10.18 -7.28
C THR A 413 -17.73 -9.72 -8.60
N ALA A 414 -17.79 -10.63 -9.60
CA ALA A 414 -18.64 -10.50 -10.77
C ALA A 414 -19.54 -11.73 -10.87
N GLY A 415 -20.77 -11.56 -11.39
CA GLY A 415 -21.78 -12.62 -11.48
C GLY A 415 -22.47 -12.95 -10.16
N LEU A 416 -22.13 -12.23 -9.08
CA LEU A 416 -22.66 -12.43 -7.73
C LEU A 416 -23.21 -11.12 -7.18
N ARG A 417 -24.44 -11.13 -6.64
CA ARG A 417 -25.00 -10.03 -5.85
C ARG A 417 -25.17 -10.48 -4.42
N TRP A 418 -24.71 -9.64 -3.45
CA TRP A 418 -24.73 -9.99 -2.04
C TRP A 418 -24.73 -8.77 -1.13
N SER A 419 -25.14 -9.00 0.11
CA SER A 419 -25.15 -7.97 1.15
C SER A 419 -24.35 -8.41 2.36
N VAL A 420 -23.67 -7.45 3.00
CA VAL A 420 -22.97 -7.66 4.26
C VAL A 420 -23.35 -6.60 5.27
N ASP A 421 -23.67 -7.03 6.50
CA ASP A 421 -23.93 -6.18 7.65
C ASP A 421 -22.87 -6.42 8.73
N PHE A 422 -21.95 -5.48 8.88
CA PHE A 422 -20.84 -5.55 9.83
C PHE A 422 -21.28 -5.45 11.31
N ALA A 423 -22.50 -5.00 11.58
CA ALA A 423 -23.06 -4.95 12.94
C ALA A 423 -23.47 -6.34 13.45
N GLN A 424 -23.62 -7.32 12.54
CA GLN A 424 -23.98 -8.70 12.91
C GLN A 424 -22.76 -9.47 13.45
N PRO A 425 -22.98 -10.53 14.25
CA PRO A 425 -21.92 -11.42 14.69
C PRO A 425 -21.17 -12.07 13.51
N SER A 426 -19.89 -12.36 13.69
CA SER A 426 -19.09 -13.13 12.71
C SER A 426 -19.82 -14.43 12.30
N TYR A 427 -19.72 -14.80 11.04
CA TYR A 427 -20.44 -15.92 10.38
C TYR A 427 -21.97 -15.73 10.28
N SER A 428 -22.47 -14.52 10.47
CA SER A 428 -23.88 -14.15 10.28
C SER A 428 -24.02 -12.77 9.61
N ARG A 429 -22.94 -12.28 9.01
CA ARG A 429 -22.87 -10.95 8.40
C ARG A 429 -23.37 -10.92 6.96
N VAL A 430 -23.29 -12.05 6.25
CA VAL A 430 -23.62 -12.16 4.83
C VAL A 430 -25.08 -12.59 4.61
N SER A 431 -25.75 -11.91 3.71
CA SER A 431 -27.15 -12.18 3.37
C SER A 431 -27.46 -11.84 1.91
N ALA A 432 -28.66 -12.19 1.46
CA ALA A 432 -29.18 -11.83 0.12
C ALA A 432 -28.22 -12.18 -1.03
N VAL A 433 -27.67 -13.41 -1.02
CA VAL A 433 -26.70 -13.88 -2.02
C VAL A 433 -27.40 -14.47 -3.22
N TYR A 434 -27.14 -13.90 -4.41
CA TYR A 434 -27.73 -14.30 -5.68
C TYR A 434 -26.63 -14.49 -6.74
N VAL A 435 -26.68 -15.61 -7.46
CA VAL A 435 -25.82 -15.90 -8.62
C VAL A 435 -26.64 -15.70 -9.88
N ARG A 436 -26.23 -14.74 -10.73
CA ARG A 436 -26.95 -14.37 -11.97
C ARG A 436 -28.46 -14.16 -11.76
N GLY A 437 -28.84 -13.60 -10.60
CA GLY A 437 -30.23 -13.28 -10.26
C GLY A 437 -31.01 -14.38 -9.53
N GLU A 438 -30.48 -15.60 -9.43
CA GLU A 438 -31.08 -16.71 -8.66
C GLU A 438 -30.45 -16.80 -7.28
N ALA A 439 -31.27 -17.08 -6.26
CA ALA A 439 -30.74 -17.28 -4.89
C ALA A 439 -29.73 -18.44 -4.88
N ILE A 440 -28.60 -18.22 -4.18
CA ILE A 440 -27.55 -19.24 -4.10
C ILE A 440 -28.06 -20.52 -3.45
N ARG A 441 -27.71 -21.66 -4.03
CA ARG A 441 -28.04 -22.99 -3.49
C ARG A 441 -26.77 -23.60 -2.88
N LYS A 442 -26.80 -23.91 -1.59
CA LYS A 442 -25.65 -24.42 -0.83
C LYS A 442 -25.06 -25.70 -1.42
N ASP A 443 -25.92 -26.56 -1.91
CA ASP A 443 -25.60 -27.90 -2.47
C ASP A 443 -25.14 -27.87 -3.92
N LYS A 444 -25.40 -26.77 -4.64
CA LYS A 444 -25.00 -26.62 -6.05
C LYS A 444 -23.51 -26.28 -6.15
N SER A 445 -22.82 -26.91 -7.10
CA SER A 445 -21.48 -26.50 -7.50
C SER A 445 -21.55 -25.41 -8.56
N TYR A 446 -20.67 -24.42 -8.43
CA TYR A 446 -20.55 -23.27 -9.34
C TYR A 446 -19.13 -23.21 -9.89
N LEU A 447 -18.98 -23.00 -11.18
CA LEU A 447 -17.68 -22.70 -11.78
C LEU A 447 -17.29 -21.28 -11.42
N ILE A 448 -16.17 -21.12 -10.72
CA ILE A 448 -15.63 -19.81 -10.38
C ILE A 448 -14.31 -19.55 -11.09
N GLY A 449 -14.03 -18.26 -11.36
CA GLY A 449 -12.74 -17.78 -11.85
C GLY A 449 -12.08 -16.86 -10.84
N THR A 450 -10.76 -16.94 -10.71
CA THR A 450 -9.97 -16.12 -9.79
C THR A 450 -8.49 -16.12 -10.18
N ASN A 451 -7.61 -15.53 -9.37
CA ASN A 451 -6.17 -15.61 -9.54
C ASN A 451 -5.53 -16.70 -8.67
N ALA A 452 -4.32 -17.09 -9.02
CA ALA A 452 -3.57 -18.14 -8.31
C ALA A 452 -3.27 -17.80 -6.84
N GLY A 453 -3.22 -16.53 -6.47
CA GLY A 453 -3.08 -16.10 -5.07
C GLY A 453 -4.32 -16.48 -4.26
N MET A 454 -5.50 -16.05 -4.73
CA MET A 454 -6.78 -16.40 -4.08
C MET A 454 -6.98 -17.91 -4.02
N ALA A 455 -6.67 -18.63 -5.10
CA ALA A 455 -6.78 -20.11 -5.11
C ALA A 455 -5.91 -20.79 -4.05
N ARG A 456 -4.81 -20.16 -3.61
CA ARG A 456 -3.96 -20.63 -2.50
C ARG A 456 -4.41 -20.14 -1.12
N GLY A 457 -5.45 -19.32 -1.03
CA GLY A 457 -5.99 -18.80 0.22
C GLY A 457 -5.28 -17.54 0.76
N ILE A 458 -4.69 -16.71 -0.11
CA ILE A 458 -4.16 -15.40 0.33
C ILE A 458 -5.26 -14.58 1.03
N HIS A 459 -4.85 -13.59 1.80
CA HIS A 459 -5.74 -12.75 2.60
C HIS A 459 -6.68 -13.57 3.51
N ARG A 460 -6.23 -14.76 3.95
CA ARG A 460 -7.00 -15.69 4.79
C ARG A 460 -8.29 -16.21 4.16
N TYR A 461 -8.43 -16.15 2.84
CA TYR A 461 -9.53 -16.77 2.10
C TYR A 461 -9.29 -18.29 1.93
N THR A 462 -9.08 -18.98 3.05
CA THR A 462 -8.67 -20.41 3.07
C THR A 462 -9.65 -21.33 2.40
N THR A 463 -10.92 -20.95 2.29
CA THR A 463 -11.97 -21.78 1.67
C THR A 463 -11.74 -21.98 0.17
N PHE A 464 -11.00 -21.12 -0.53
CA PHE A 464 -10.65 -21.39 -1.93
C PHE A 464 -9.84 -22.67 -2.10
N THR A 465 -9.07 -23.10 -1.08
CA THR A 465 -8.30 -24.36 -1.13
C THR A 465 -9.18 -25.63 -1.14
N LYS A 466 -10.50 -25.50 -0.89
CA LYS A 466 -11.49 -26.58 -1.00
C LYS A 466 -11.97 -26.77 -2.45
N GLY A 467 -11.51 -25.94 -3.40
CA GLY A 467 -11.91 -26.02 -4.81
C GLY A 467 -11.64 -27.37 -5.44
N GLN A 468 -12.60 -27.84 -6.24
CA GLN A 468 -12.48 -29.05 -7.05
C GLN A 468 -12.25 -28.68 -8.52
N ASP A 469 -11.76 -29.63 -9.31
CA ASP A 469 -11.48 -29.47 -10.75
C ASP A 469 -10.67 -28.19 -11.03
N VAL A 470 -9.61 -27.96 -10.23
CA VAL A 470 -8.77 -26.76 -10.30
C VAL A 470 -7.97 -26.77 -11.60
N LEU A 471 -8.21 -25.79 -12.46
CA LEU A 471 -7.45 -25.56 -13.68
C LEU A 471 -6.67 -24.25 -13.58
N ILE A 472 -5.35 -24.34 -13.68
CA ILE A 472 -4.44 -23.19 -13.81
C ILE A 472 -4.25 -22.92 -15.30
N HIS A 473 -4.71 -21.79 -15.77
CA HIS A 473 -4.60 -21.37 -17.17
C HIS A 473 -3.18 -20.84 -17.48
N ASP A 474 -2.74 -20.99 -18.72
CA ASP A 474 -1.43 -20.49 -19.15
C ASP A 474 -1.48 -19.01 -19.57
N ILE A 475 -2.22 -18.21 -18.83
CA ILE A 475 -2.28 -16.76 -18.97
C ILE A 475 -2.31 -16.13 -17.57
N GLN A 476 -1.73 -14.96 -17.44
CA GLN A 476 -1.84 -14.15 -16.23
C GLN A 476 -3.07 -13.25 -16.30
N VAL A 477 -3.65 -12.88 -15.14
CA VAL A 477 -4.86 -12.06 -15.12
C VAL A 477 -4.59 -10.66 -15.69
N ASN A 478 -3.44 -10.05 -15.44
CA ASN A 478 -3.08 -8.76 -16.03
C ASN A 478 -2.94 -8.83 -17.56
N GLU A 479 -2.33 -9.90 -18.11
CA GLU A 479 -2.25 -10.14 -19.56
C GLU A 479 -3.62 -10.37 -20.18
N LEU A 480 -4.52 -11.07 -19.48
CA LEU A 480 -5.91 -11.26 -19.92
C LEU A 480 -6.65 -9.93 -20.00
N VAL A 481 -6.51 -9.09 -18.99
CA VAL A 481 -7.15 -7.76 -18.96
C VAL A 481 -6.59 -6.88 -20.07
N GLU A 482 -5.28 -6.86 -20.29
CA GLU A 482 -4.65 -6.12 -21.38
C GLU A 482 -5.23 -6.53 -22.75
N LYS A 483 -5.28 -7.84 -23.03
CA LYS A 483 -5.88 -8.36 -24.28
C LYS A 483 -7.34 -8.00 -24.44
N ALA A 484 -8.11 -8.07 -23.33
CA ALA A 484 -9.53 -7.71 -23.34
C ALA A 484 -9.71 -6.20 -23.62
N PHE A 485 -8.92 -5.34 -22.99
CA PHE A 485 -8.96 -3.90 -23.21
C PHE A 485 -8.59 -3.53 -24.65
N ALA A 486 -7.54 -4.14 -25.21
CA ALA A 486 -7.16 -3.95 -26.60
C ALA A 486 -8.29 -4.37 -27.56
N LYS A 487 -8.98 -5.47 -27.28
CA LYS A 487 -10.13 -5.94 -28.07
C LYS A 487 -11.36 -5.02 -27.95
N MET A 488 -11.61 -4.45 -26.77
CA MET A 488 -12.71 -3.51 -26.54
C MET A 488 -12.49 -2.16 -27.24
N GLY A 489 -11.24 -1.73 -27.36
CA GLY A 489 -10.84 -0.42 -27.90
C GLY A 489 -11.26 0.75 -27.00
N THR A 490 -12.55 0.86 -26.66
CA THR A 490 -13.04 1.82 -25.64
C THR A 490 -13.59 1.06 -24.46
N VAL A 491 -13.01 1.33 -23.30
CA VAL A 491 -13.34 0.70 -22.02
C VAL A 491 -14.19 1.63 -21.17
N ARG A 492 -15.23 1.11 -20.54
CA ARG A 492 -16.11 1.83 -19.61
C ARG A 492 -16.25 1.05 -18.31
N PRO A 493 -16.45 1.73 -17.18
CA PRO A 493 -16.71 1.04 -15.91
C PRO A 493 -18.05 0.29 -15.99
N PRO A 494 -18.18 -0.89 -15.38
CA PRO A 494 -19.44 -1.59 -15.26
C PRO A 494 -20.38 -0.87 -14.30
N LYS A 495 -21.67 -1.17 -14.38
CA LYS A 495 -22.65 -0.68 -13.41
C LYS A 495 -22.41 -1.33 -12.05
N LEU A 496 -22.27 -0.51 -11.02
CA LEU A 496 -22.15 -0.95 -9.62
C LEU A 496 -23.53 -1.18 -8.98
N GLY A 497 -23.56 -1.82 -7.80
CA GLY A 497 -24.73 -2.06 -6.99
C GLY A 497 -25.01 -3.56 -6.73
N ASP A 498 -24.02 -4.41 -6.98
CA ASP A 498 -24.11 -5.83 -6.66
C ASP A 498 -23.63 -6.14 -5.24
N ILE A 499 -22.84 -5.26 -4.63
CA ILE A 499 -22.39 -5.40 -3.24
C ILE A 499 -23.06 -4.30 -2.39
N THR A 500 -23.83 -4.72 -1.37
CA THR A 500 -24.47 -3.80 -0.42
C THR A 500 -23.78 -3.90 0.93
N LEU A 501 -23.28 -2.76 1.45
CA LEU A 501 -22.59 -2.67 2.74
C LEU A 501 -23.50 -1.98 3.76
N GLN A 502 -23.57 -2.52 4.99
CA GLN A 502 -24.31 -1.96 6.12
C GLN A 502 -23.47 -2.08 7.41
N GLY A 503 -23.74 -1.21 8.40
CA GLY A 503 -23.14 -1.31 9.73
C GLY A 503 -21.63 -1.13 9.81
N LYS A 504 -21.03 -0.40 8.85
CA LYS A 504 -19.62 -0.01 8.84
C LYS A 504 -19.57 1.50 9.10
N ASP A 505 -19.26 1.86 10.35
CA ASP A 505 -19.00 3.26 10.75
C ASP A 505 -17.60 3.71 10.38
#